data_ac37e997b293dafbb89b19c32713a61d
#
_entry.id   ac37e997b293dafbb89b19c32713a61d
#
_cell.length_a   1.000
_cell.length_b   1.000
_cell.length_c   1.000
_cell.angle_alpha   90.00
_cell.angle_beta   90.00
_cell.angle_gamma   90.00
#
_symmetry.space_group_name_H-M   'P 1'
#
loop_
_entity.id
_entity.type
_entity.pdbx_description
1 polymer ?
#
loop_
_entity_poly.entity_id
_entity_poly.type
_entity_poly.pdbx_seq_one_letter_code
_entity_poly.pdbx_strand_id
1 'polypeptide(L)'
;VFYLRDVTGNELPVIPISAQLTETVNQVAQLELTFINTGTNASAVGMLQPRTLLLDSDSGEAYRIQTMNGSNIGGSRNVKATFLGSAHDLNDHYVEKSIKGSQSLDSCMQLITEGTGFTYTIHDDFNHYDFSEDFGTGLAFDLFLNTLMSDFNFEWTSTGKHIDIYKQVGKRDAFVWLDGLNLSSLTDESDYTTIATHIKGTGKLDDKEKPLATAEYTSPNATTWGVIDAEPISDERFTNSDSLLAYLKTKLQDVPLIQRTATLNDFKTNSVPGMINNSEVGNYGYIRDRNGVDVETRISETVIDLVNPATTSVTFGNMTKSFTQITAGLQTAHSDSGKQIAQLKAGIDAVDGNDLITDANTLDRLNVLGGAMNG
;
A
#
# COMPACT_ATOMS: atom_id res chain seq x y z
N VAL A 1 -2.93 -4.09 23.49
CA VAL A 1 -3.77 -5.12 24.11
C VAL A 1 -5.05 -5.29 23.29
N PHE A 2 -5.46 -6.55 23.02
CA PHE A 2 -6.62 -6.85 22.19
C PHE A 2 -7.83 -7.23 23.05
N TYR A 3 -9.02 -6.74 22.65
CA TYR A 3 -10.30 -7.08 23.23
C TYR A 3 -11.28 -7.51 22.15
N LEU A 4 -12.04 -8.58 22.39
CA LEU A 4 -13.20 -8.92 21.56
C LEU A 4 -14.43 -8.26 22.16
N ARG A 5 -15.21 -7.58 21.31
CA ARG A 5 -16.52 -6.98 21.68
C ARG A 5 -17.61 -7.64 20.89
N ASP A 6 -18.60 -8.19 21.59
CA ASP A 6 -19.78 -8.79 20.96
C ASP A 6 -20.83 -7.71 20.55
N VAL A 7 -21.89 -8.16 19.88
CA VAL A 7 -22.97 -7.27 19.42
C VAL A 7 -23.78 -6.64 20.56
N THR A 8 -23.66 -7.14 21.78
CA THR A 8 -24.33 -6.62 22.98
C THR A 8 -23.45 -5.62 23.73
N GLY A 9 -22.19 -5.46 23.31
CA GLY A 9 -21.23 -4.55 23.90
C GLY A 9 -20.37 -5.16 25.01
N ASN A 10 -20.46 -6.48 25.27
CA ASN A 10 -19.56 -7.14 26.21
C ASN A 10 -18.16 -7.21 25.63
N GLU A 11 -17.16 -6.98 26.47
CA GLU A 11 -15.75 -7.02 26.09
C GLU A 11 -14.99 -8.06 26.90
N LEU A 12 -14.18 -8.86 26.23
CA LEU A 12 -13.24 -9.77 26.86
C LEU A 12 -11.85 -9.63 26.24
N PRO A 13 -10.80 -9.62 27.07
CA PRO A 13 -9.43 -9.59 26.55
C PRO A 13 -9.09 -10.90 25.83
N VAL A 14 -8.27 -10.78 24.79
CA VAL A 14 -7.68 -11.92 24.09
C VAL A 14 -6.17 -11.75 24.05
N ILE A 15 -5.47 -12.84 24.36
CA ILE A 15 -4.01 -12.91 24.37
C ILE A 15 -3.56 -13.75 23.17
N PRO A 16 -3.15 -13.11 22.05
CA PRO A 16 -2.70 -13.84 20.88
C PRO A 16 -1.28 -14.39 21.04
N ILE A 17 -0.99 -15.45 20.29
CA ILE A 17 0.38 -15.94 20.04
C ILE A 17 0.99 -15.11 18.91
N SER A 18 0.18 -14.73 17.92
CA SER A 18 0.56 -13.91 16.79
C SER A 18 -0.61 -12.98 16.43
N ALA A 19 -0.29 -11.75 16.06
CA ALA A 19 -1.24 -10.72 15.62
C ALA A 19 -0.66 -10.02 14.40
N GLN A 20 -0.97 -10.50 13.20
CA GLN A 20 -0.43 -9.98 11.96
C GLN A 20 -1.37 -8.91 11.37
N LEU A 21 -0.92 -7.66 11.39
CA LEU A 21 -1.57 -6.55 10.70
C LEU A 21 -0.98 -6.45 9.30
N THR A 22 -1.84 -6.60 8.31
CA THR A 22 -1.52 -6.38 6.89
C THR A 22 -2.20 -5.11 6.42
N GLU A 23 -1.43 -4.20 5.90
CA GLU A 23 -1.89 -2.97 5.26
C GLU A 23 -1.39 -2.94 3.82
N THR A 24 -2.28 -2.69 2.88
CA THR A 24 -1.99 -2.64 1.45
C THR A 24 -2.61 -1.36 0.86
N VAL A 25 -1.92 -0.72 -0.07
CA VAL A 25 -2.46 0.46 -0.77
C VAL A 25 -3.81 0.13 -1.39
N ASN A 26 -4.80 1.00 -1.19
CA ASN A 26 -6.16 0.85 -1.72
C ASN A 26 -6.93 -0.39 -1.24
N GLN A 27 -6.55 -0.94 -0.10
CA GLN A 27 -7.28 -2.04 0.53
C GLN A 27 -7.60 -1.73 1.99
N VAL A 28 -8.58 -2.44 2.51
CA VAL A 28 -8.91 -2.40 3.93
C VAL A 28 -7.82 -3.13 4.72
N ALA A 29 -7.37 -2.53 5.81
CA ALA A 29 -6.43 -3.18 6.71
C ALA A 29 -7.00 -4.51 7.24
N GLN A 30 -6.17 -5.55 7.26
CA GLN A 30 -6.53 -6.87 7.73
C GLN A 30 -5.71 -7.23 8.97
N LEU A 31 -6.36 -7.63 10.03
CA LEU A 31 -5.70 -8.12 11.24
C LEU A 31 -6.03 -9.59 11.47
N GLU A 32 -4.99 -10.42 11.45
CA GLU A 32 -5.09 -11.85 11.68
C GLU A 32 -4.57 -12.21 13.06
N LEU A 33 -5.41 -12.78 13.91
CA LEU A 33 -5.03 -13.27 15.24
C LEU A 33 -4.94 -14.79 15.27
N THR A 34 -3.87 -15.30 15.88
CA THR A 34 -3.75 -16.70 16.26
C THR A 34 -3.60 -16.82 17.78
N PHE A 35 -4.44 -17.63 18.41
CA PHE A 35 -4.40 -17.86 19.85
C PHE A 35 -4.88 -19.27 20.22
N ILE A 36 -4.51 -19.73 21.44
CA ILE A 36 -4.92 -21.03 21.97
C ILE A 36 -6.16 -20.83 22.84
N ASN A 37 -7.16 -21.70 22.66
CA ASN A 37 -8.38 -21.73 23.46
C ASN A 37 -8.10 -22.35 24.86
N THR A 38 -7.36 -21.63 25.69
CA THR A 38 -7.06 -22.03 27.08
C THR A 38 -7.01 -20.79 27.98
N GLY A 39 -7.23 -20.99 29.27
CA GLY A 39 -7.15 -19.90 30.25
C GLY A 39 -8.09 -18.73 29.91
N THR A 40 -7.54 -17.53 29.86
CA THR A 40 -8.27 -16.28 29.57
C THR A 40 -8.97 -16.34 28.20
N ASN A 41 -8.35 -16.96 27.19
CA ASN A 41 -8.91 -17.02 25.85
C ASN A 41 -10.11 -17.95 25.72
N ALA A 42 -10.33 -18.89 26.65
CA ALA A 42 -11.44 -19.84 26.56
C ALA A 42 -12.82 -19.14 26.51
N SER A 43 -12.98 -18.09 27.31
CA SER A 43 -14.20 -17.29 27.29
C SER A 43 -14.30 -16.39 26.04
N ALA A 44 -13.18 -15.87 25.59
CA ALA A 44 -13.11 -15.00 24.41
C ALA A 44 -13.47 -15.73 23.09
N VAL A 45 -13.10 -17.03 22.97
CA VAL A 45 -13.47 -17.85 21.78
C VAL A 45 -14.99 -17.92 21.59
N GLY A 46 -15.76 -18.00 22.67
CA GLY A 46 -17.23 -18.01 22.60
C GLY A 46 -17.84 -16.73 22.02
N MET A 47 -17.09 -15.64 22.02
CA MET A 47 -17.52 -14.36 21.46
C MET A 47 -17.30 -14.25 19.96
N LEU A 48 -16.54 -15.15 19.33
CA LEU A 48 -16.27 -15.11 17.89
C LEU A 48 -17.52 -15.52 17.11
N GLN A 49 -18.38 -14.56 16.89
CA GLN A 49 -19.65 -14.64 16.20
C GLN A 49 -19.68 -13.61 15.05
N PRO A 50 -20.58 -13.73 14.07
CA PRO A 50 -20.77 -12.68 13.08
C PRO A 50 -20.94 -11.30 13.74
N ARG A 51 -20.23 -10.30 13.22
CA ARG A 51 -20.21 -8.90 13.69
C ARG A 51 -19.43 -8.63 15.00
N THR A 52 -18.74 -9.61 15.56
CA THR A 52 -17.79 -9.38 16.64
C THR A 52 -16.70 -8.41 16.18
N LEU A 53 -16.37 -7.45 17.04
CA LEU A 53 -15.27 -6.52 16.83
C LEU A 53 -14.04 -6.97 17.61
N LEU A 54 -12.88 -6.80 17.01
CA LEU A 54 -11.61 -6.81 17.66
C LEU A 54 -11.16 -5.38 17.86
N LEU A 55 -10.89 -5.00 19.09
CA LEU A 55 -10.41 -3.68 19.45
C LEU A 55 -8.91 -3.78 19.76
N ASP A 56 -8.11 -2.99 19.09
CA ASP A 56 -6.71 -2.79 19.47
C ASP A 56 -6.61 -1.53 20.34
N SER A 57 -6.30 -1.72 21.63
CA SER A 57 -6.21 -0.61 22.57
C SER A 57 -5.00 0.30 22.33
N ASP A 58 -4.00 -0.16 21.61
CA ASP A 58 -2.76 0.58 21.40
C ASP A 58 -2.90 1.57 20.22
N SER A 59 -3.60 1.15 19.15
CA SER A 59 -3.95 2.03 18.03
C SER A 59 -5.29 2.75 18.20
N GLY A 60 -6.20 2.19 18.99
CA GLY A 60 -7.59 2.64 19.10
C GLY A 60 -8.48 2.16 17.95
N GLU A 61 -7.94 1.36 17.03
CA GLU A 61 -8.66 0.86 15.88
C GLU A 61 -9.56 -0.33 16.23
N ALA A 62 -10.64 -0.47 15.46
CA ALA A 62 -11.57 -1.57 15.54
C ALA A 62 -11.62 -2.34 14.22
N TYR A 63 -11.62 -3.66 14.33
CA TYR A 63 -11.67 -4.56 13.19
C TYR A 63 -12.84 -5.51 13.35
N ARG A 64 -13.57 -5.79 12.27
CA ARG A 64 -14.70 -6.72 12.29
C ARG A 64 -14.28 -8.12 11.85
N ILE A 65 -14.75 -9.14 12.57
CA ILE A 65 -14.50 -10.53 12.22
C ILE A 65 -15.02 -10.86 10.82
N GLN A 66 -14.16 -11.52 10.02
CA GLN A 66 -14.46 -11.99 8.68
C GLN A 66 -14.49 -13.52 8.63
N THR A 67 -13.44 -14.16 9.12
CA THR A 67 -13.33 -15.62 9.11
C THR A 67 -12.75 -16.13 10.43
N MET A 68 -13.07 -17.37 10.73
CA MET A 68 -12.48 -18.09 11.85
C MET A 68 -12.21 -19.54 11.44
N ASN A 69 -11.00 -19.99 11.72
CA ASN A 69 -10.58 -21.37 11.54
C ASN A 69 -10.11 -21.93 12.89
N GLY A 70 -10.50 -23.14 13.21
CA GLY A 70 -10.06 -23.83 14.42
C GLY A 70 -9.43 -25.17 14.09
N SER A 71 -8.27 -25.47 14.68
CA SER A 71 -7.59 -26.76 14.57
C SER A 71 -7.29 -27.32 15.95
N ASN A 72 -7.49 -28.62 16.13
CA ASN A 72 -7.15 -29.29 17.38
C ASN A 72 -5.70 -29.81 17.28
N ILE A 73 -4.87 -29.42 18.24
CA ILE A 73 -3.47 -29.88 18.35
C ILE A 73 -3.27 -30.42 19.76
N GLY A 74 -3.15 -31.73 19.87
CA GLY A 74 -3.14 -32.39 21.17
C GLY A 74 -4.41 -32.15 21.97
N GLY A 75 -4.29 -31.74 23.24
CA GLY A 75 -5.44 -31.39 24.11
C GLY A 75 -5.91 -29.95 24.00
N SER A 76 -5.37 -29.14 23.08
CA SER A 76 -5.68 -27.73 22.91
C SER A 76 -6.24 -27.45 21.52
N ARG A 77 -7.01 -26.39 21.40
CA ARG A 77 -7.52 -25.89 20.12
C ARG A 77 -6.85 -24.57 19.78
N ASN A 78 -6.16 -24.52 18.63
CA ASN A 78 -5.71 -23.28 18.04
C ASN A 78 -6.86 -22.64 17.28
N VAL A 79 -7.01 -21.34 17.46
CA VAL A 79 -7.98 -20.51 16.74
C VAL A 79 -7.20 -19.46 15.95
N LYS A 80 -7.50 -19.39 14.66
CA LYS A 80 -7.01 -18.38 13.75
C LYS A 80 -8.22 -17.59 13.25
N ALA A 81 -8.28 -16.31 13.54
CA ALA A 81 -9.38 -15.44 13.16
C ALA A 81 -8.87 -14.24 12.38
N THR A 82 -9.55 -13.90 11.29
CA THR A 82 -9.24 -12.76 10.44
C THR A 82 -10.29 -11.68 10.63
N PHE A 83 -9.85 -10.46 10.78
CA PHE A 83 -10.67 -9.27 10.98
C PHE A 83 -10.31 -8.21 9.94
N LEU A 84 -11.31 -7.46 9.46
CA LEU A 84 -11.13 -6.35 8.54
C LEU A 84 -11.38 -5.02 9.23
N GLY A 85 -10.63 -3.99 8.84
CA GLY A 85 -10.80 -2.63 9.33
C GLY A 85 -12.20 -2.08 9.08
N SER A 86 -12.60 -1.11 9.88
CA SER A 86 -13.96 -0.56 9.92
C SER A 86 -14.45 0.03 8.60
N ALA A 87 -13.55 0.41 7.67
CA ALA A 87 -13.95 0.91 6.36
C ALA A 87 -14.81 -0.09 5.56
N HIS A 88 -14.55 -1.40 5.74
CA HIS A 88 -15.36 -2.45 5.11
C HIS A 88 -16.83 -2.42 5.54
N ASP A 89 -17.14 -1.85 6.71
CA ASP A 89 -18.50 -1.76 7.22
C ASP A 89 -19.42 -0.85 6.39
N LEU A 90 -18.84 -0.01 5.53
CA LEU A 90 -19.61 0.76 4.55
C LEU A 90 -20.41 -0.15 3.61
N ASN A 91 -19.98 -1.41 3.42
CA ASN A 91 -20.68 -2.40 2.62
C ASN A 91 -21.96 -2.97 3.28
N ASP A 92 -22.23 -2.59 4.53
CA ASP A 92 -23.54 -2.88 5.18
C ASP A 92 -24.67 -1.99 4.63
N HIS A 93 -24.32 -0.95 3.85
CA HIS A 93 -25.27 0.00 3.29
C HIS A 93 -25.48 -0.25 1.79
N TYR A 94 -26.75 -0.41 1.42
CA TYR A 94 -27.17 -0.47 0.01
C TYR A 94 -27.70 0.90 -0.44
N VAL A 95 -27.07 1.49 -1.42
CA VAL A 95 -27.49 2.76 -2.02
C VAL A 95 -28.65 2.50 -2.98
N GLU A 96 -29.81 3.09 -2.71
CA GLU A 96 -31.01 2.93 -3.56
C GLU A 96 -31.12 4.04 -4.62
N LYS A 97 -30.51 5.20 -4.34
CA LYS A 97 -30.53 6.37 -5.22
C LYS A 97 -29.43 6.27 -6.29
N SER A 98 -29.66 6.94 -7.41
CA SER A 98 -28.64 7.12 -8.44
C SER A 98 -28.52 8.58 -8.86
N ILE A 99 -27.36 8.94 -9.39
CA ILE A 99 -27.04 10.24 -9.99
C ILE A 99 -26.47 10.03 -11.38
N LYS A 100 -26.61 11.03 -12.28
CA LYS A 100 -26.31 10.90 -13.70
C LYS A 100 -25.59 12.12 -14.24
N GLY A 101 -24.90 11.94 -15.37
CA GLY A 101 -24.18 13.01 -16.07
C GLY A 101 -22.89 13.40 -15.35
N SER A 102 -22.45 14.64 -15.53
CA SER A 102 -21.18 15.12 -14.97
C SER A 102 -21.26 15.31 -13.46
N GLN A 103 -20.53 14.48 -12.72
CA GLN A 103 -20.50 14.46 -11.25
C GLN A 103 -19.11 14.76 -10.71
N SER A 104 -19.05 15.40 -9.54
CA SER A 104 -17.82 15.51 -8.76
C SER A 104 -17.63 14.27 -7.89
N LEU A 105 -16.40 13.99 -7.51
CA LEU A 105 -16.10 12.92 -6.53
C LEU A 105 -16.84 13.16 -5.20
N ASP A 106 -16.94 14.43 -4.77
CA ASP A 106 -17.65 14.81 -3.55
C ASP A 106 -19.15 14.43 -3.62
N SER A 107 -19.85 14.73 -4.73
CA SER A 107 -21.26 14.36 -4.89
C SER A 107 -21.48 12.84 -4.87
N CYS A 108 -20.55 12.08 -5.42
CA CYS A 108 -20.59 10.62 -5.39
C CYS A 108 -20.33 10.08 -3.96
N MET A 109 -19.35 10.63 -3.26
CA MET A 109 -19.04 10.26 -1.87
C MET A 109 -20.19 10.60 -0.92
N GLN A 110 -20.84 11.75 -1.08
CA GLN A 110 -22.04 12.10 -0.31
C GLN A 110 -23.14 11.05 -0.51
N LEU A 111 -23.38 10.63 -1.75
CA LEU A 111 -24.40 9.63 -2.07
C LEU A 111 -24.16 8.30 -1.35
N ILE A 112 -22.92 7.78 -1.39
CA ILE A 112 -22.61 6.47 -0.83
C ILE A 112 -22.44 6.47 0.69
N THR A 113 -22.18 7.64 1.30
CA THR A 113 -22.01 7.75 2.77
C THR A 113 -23.26 8.27 3.50
N GLU A 114 -24.30 8.70 2.77
CA GLU A 114 -25.54 9.25 3.35
C GLU A 114 -26.14 8.27 4.37
N GLY A 115 -26.32 8.73 5.62
CA GLY A 115 -26.96 7.93 6.69
C GLY A 115 -26.15 6.78 7.27
N THR A 116 -24.91 6.55 6.84
CA THR A 116 -24.06 5.42 7.27
C THR A 116 -23.24 5.71 8.54
N GLY A 117 -23.07 6.98 8.88
CA GLY A 117 -22.14 7.44 9.92
C GLY A 117 -20.67 7.43 9.49
N PHE A 118 -20.39 7.15 8.22
CA PHE A 118 -19.07 7.36 7.63
C PHE A 118 -18.86 8.83 7.29
N THR A 119 -17.61 9.24 7.38
CA THR A 119 -17.12 10.56 6.98
C THR A 119 -15.97 10.41 6.01
N TYR A 120 -15.66 11.44 5.23
CA TYR A 120 -14.54 11.41 4.30
C TYR A 120 -13.89 12.79 4.17
N THR A 121 -12.65 12.79 3.71
CA THR A 121 -11.91 14.00 3.31
C THR A 121 -11.27 13.77 1.95
N ILE A 122 -11.50 14.70 1.01
CA ILE A 122 -10.84 14.72 -0.29
C ILE A 122 -9.70 15.73 -0.20
N HIS A 123 -8.46 15.25 -0.30
CA HIS A 123 -7.26 16.08 -0.09
C HIS A 123 -6.74 16.74 -1.36
N ASP A 124 -7.16 16.23 -2.53
CA ASP A 124 -6.71 16.71 -3.83
C ASP A 124 -7.89 17.12 -4.71
N ASP A 125 -7.62 17.95 -5.71
CA ASP A 125 -8.63 18.33 -6.71
C ASP A 125 -8.78 17.23 -7.76
N PHE A 126 -10.02 16.76 -7.99
CA PHE A 126 -10.36 15.78 -9.00
C PHE A 126 -11.27 16.40 -10.07
N ASN A 127 -11.05 16.03 -11.32
CA ASN A 127 -11.94 16.42 -12.41
C ASN A 127 -13.31 15.75 -12.22
N HIS A 128 -14.36 16.39 -12.76
CA HIS A 128 -15.66 15.75 -12.86
C HIS A 128 -15.58 14.54 -13.79
N TYR A 129 -16.37 13.51 -13.47
CA TYR A 129 -16.57 12.34 -14.30
C TYR A 129 -17.99 12.37 -14.89
N ASP A 130 -18.11 12.08 -16.19
CA ASP A 130 -19.40 12.05 -16.88
C ASP A 130 -19.92 10.62 -16.96
N PHE A 131 -20.87 10.31 -16.09
CA PHE A 131 -21.52 8.99 -16.06
C PHE A 131 -22.52 8.91 -17.22
N SER A 132 -22.22 8.07 -18.21
CA SER A 132 -23.13 7.77 -19.33
C SER A 132 -24.36 6.99 -18.85
N GLU A 133 -24.17 6.13 -17.87
CA GLU A 133 -25.21 5.44 -17.11
C GLU A 133 -25.30 6.02 -15.70
N ASP A 134 -26.36 5.65 -14.98
CA ASP A 134 -26.55 6.13 -13.62
C ASP A 134 -25.51 5.55 -12.66
N PHE A 135 -24.82 6.42 -11.89
CA PHE A 135 -23.98 6.00 -10.77
C PHE A 135 -24.83 5.89 -9.50
N GLY A 136 -24.64 4.81 -8.75
CA GLY A 136 -25.38 4.47 -7.54
C GLY A 136 -26.01 3.08 -7.66
N THR A 137 -27.01 2.80 -6.85
CA THR A 137 -27.74 1.53 -6.84
C THR A 137 -26.81 0.31 -6.68
N GLY A 138 -26.38 0.06 -5.44
CA GLY A 138 -25.45 -1.01 -5.12
C GLY A 138 -24.95 -0.93 -3.68
N LEU A 139 -24.12 -1.88 -3.30
CA LEU A 139 -23.43 -1.84 -2.01
C LEU A 139 -22.41 -0.69 -2.01
N ALA A 140 -22.46 0.14 -0.97
CA ALA A 140 -21.73 1.42 -0.97
C ALA A 140 -20.21 1.26 -1.06
N PHE A 141 -19.65 0.25 -0.40
CA PHE A 141 -18.21 0.01 -0.47
C PHE A 141 -17.78 -0.58 -1.82
N ASP A 142 -18.62 -1.41 -2.45
CA ASP A 142 -18.38 -1.91 -3.80
C ASP A 142 -18.43 -0.78 -4.84
N LEU A 143 -19.38 0.16 -4.71
CA LEU A 143 -19.43 1.37 -5.55
C LEU A 143 -18.17 2.22 -5.36
N PHE A 144 -17.68 2.36 -4.13
CA PHE A 144 -16.46 3.09 -3.82
C PHE A 144 -15.23 2.46 -4.49
N LEU A 145 -15.01 1.14 -4.31
CA LEU A 145 -13.81 0.47 -4.80
C LEU A 145 -13.84 0.20 -6.30
N ASN A 146 -14.97 -0.31 -6.82
CA ASN A 146 -15.03 -0.83 -8.18
C ASN A 146 -15.36 0.25 -9.21
N THR A 147 -16.06 1.32 -8.79
CA THR A 147 -16.49 2.39 -9.69
C THR A 147 -15.72 3.67 -9.43
N LEU A 148 -15.87 4.30 -8.26
CA LEU A 148 -15.29 5.61 -8.02
C LEU A 148 -13.75 5.60 -8.08
N MET A 149 -13.11 4.60 -7.48
CA MET A 149 -11.65 4.51 -7.48
C MET A 149 -11.11 4.38 -8.91
N SER A 150 -11.79 3.63 -9.78
CA SER A 150 -11.41 3.48 -11.20
C SER A 150 -11.66 4.73 -12.00
N ASP A 151 -12.83 5.36 -11.82
CA ASP A 151 -13.28 6.47 -12.66
C ASP A 151 -12.58 7.79 -12.34
N PHE A 152 -12.29 8.04 -11.06
CA PHE A 152 -11.57 9.23 -10.60
C PHE A 152 -10.06 9.00 -10.42
N ASN A 153 -9.59 7.76 -10.48
CA ASN A 153 -8.19 7.36 -10.35
C ASN A 153 -7.53 7.93 -9.09
N PHE A 154 -8.07 7.58 -7.94
CA PHE A 154 -7.58 8.00 -6.64
C PHE A 154 -7.01 6.84 -5.83
N GLU A 155 -6.28 7.17 -4.79
CA GLU A 155 -5.88 6.28 -3.70
C GLU A 155 -6.52 6.74 -2.40
N TRP A 156 -6.62 5.83 -1.44
CA TRP A 156 -7.28 6.12 -0.18
C TRP A 156 -6.65 5.41 1.02
N THR A 157 -6.89 5.98 2.19
CA THR A 157 -6.64 5.38 3.50
C THR A 157 -7.88 5.52 4.37
N SER A 158 -7.94 4.80 5.48
CA SER A 158 -9.04 4.93 6.43
C SER A 158 -8.57 4.82 7.87
N THR A 159 -9.25 5.54 8.76
CA THR A 159 -9.10 5.46 10.22
C THR A 159 -10.48 5.33 10.82
N GLY A 160 -10.80 4.18 11.40
CA GLY A 160 -12.15 3.88 11.84
C GLY A 160 -13.16 3.99 10.68
N LYS A 161 -14.16 4.89 10.84
CA LYS A 161 -15.18 5.19 9.82
C LYS A 161 -14.89 6.46 9.02
N HIS A 162 -13.65 6.94 9.03
CA HIS A 162 -13.23 8.06 8.21
C HIS A 162 -12.40 7.59 7.03
N ILE A 163 -12.68 8.10 5.83
CA ILE A 163 -11.99 7.75 4.58
C ILE A 163 -11.27 9.01 4.07
N ASP A 164 -9.96 8.92 3.91
CA ASP A 164 -9.14 9.97 3.31
C ASP A 164 -8.80 9.62 1.87
N ILE A 165 -9.06 10.53 0.93
CA ILE A 165 -8.91 10.32 -0.51
C ILE A 165 -7.84 11.25 -1.06
N TYR A 166 -6.89 10.67 -1.80
CA TYR A 166 -5.72 11.33 -2.37
C TYR A 166 -5.55 10.96 -3.85
N LYS A 167 -4.89 11.79 -4.63
CA LYS A 167 -4.36 11.34 -5.94
C LYS A 167 -3.32 10.24 -5.76
N GLN A 168 -2.53 10.34 -4.68
CA GLN A 168 -1.52 9.35 -4.34
C GLN A 168 -1.24 9.41 -2.84
N VAL A 169 -1.36 8.28 -2.17
CA VAL A 169 -1.03 8.12 -0.74
C VAL A 169 0.48 8.01 -0.55
N GLY A 170 0.96 8.49 0.59
CA GLY A 170 2.33 8.34 1.05
C GLY A 170 3.20 9.57 0.85
N LYS A 171 4.33 9.56 1.54
CA LYS A 171 5.34 10.64 1.56
C LYS A 171 6.56 10.19 0.79
N ARG A 172 7.23 11.13 0.12
CA ARG A 172 8.54 10.88 -0.48
C ARG A 172 9.64 10.96 0.57
N ASP A 173 10.75 10.28 0.30
CA ASP A 173 11.93 10.25 1.18
C ASP A 173 11.62 9.81 2.62
N ALA A 174 10.66 8.90 2.77
CA ALA A 174 10.17 8.48 4.07
C ALA A 174 11.03 7.39 4.73
N PHE A 175 11.87 6.67 3.96
CA PHE A 175 12.74 5.63 4.48
C PHE A 175 14.04 5.47 3.67
N VAL A 176 15.06 4.92 4.33
CA VAL A 176 16.30 4.45 3.70
C VAL A 176 16.64 3.10 4.31
N TRP A 177 16.67 2.05 3.48
CA TRP A 177 17.00 0.70 3.91
C TRP A 177 18.31 0.24 3.30
N LEU A 178 19.21 -0.15 4.17
CA LEU A 178 20.57 -0.59 3.84
C LEU A 178 20.78 -2.01 4.32
N ASP A 179 21.29 -2.86 3.43
CA ASP A 179 21.67 -4.23 3.77
C ASP A 179 22.74 -4.24 4.87
N GLY A 180 22.55 -5.12 5.85
CA GLY A 180 23.42 -5.22 7.03
C GLY A 180 23.20 -4.15 8.09
N LEU A 181 22.29 -3.19 7.87
CA LEU A 181 21.93 -2.18 8.86
C LEU A 181 20.47 -2.38 9.34
N ASN A 182 19.50 -2.02 8.57
CA ASN A 182 18.08 -2.16 8.90
C ASN A 182 17.29 -3.05 7.93
N LEU A 183 17.95 -3.57 6.90
CA LEU A 183 17.43 -4.57 5.98
C LEU A 183 17.99 -5.94 6.36
N SER A 184 17.14 -6.86 6.82
CA SER A 184 17.52 -8.20 7.24
C SER A 184 17.56 -9.17 6.06
N SER A 185 16.56 -9.10 5.19
CA SER A 185 16.49 -9.90 3.97
C SER A 185 15.77 -9.14 2.87
N LEU A 186 16.13 -9.46 1.64
CA LEU A 186 15.46 -8.99 0.44
C LEU A 186 15.20 -10.19 -0.48
N THR A 187 13.95 -10.39 -0.87
CA THR A 187 13.54 -11.45 -1.77
C THR A 187 12.95 -10.81 -3.02
N ASP A 188 13.42 -11.23 -4.20
CA ASP A 188 12.94 -10.77 -5.49
C ASP A 188 12.00 -11.82 -6.10
N GLU A 189 10.85 -11.40 -6.59
CA GLU A 189 9.97 -12.17 -7.45
C GLU A 189 9.75 -11.39 -8.74
N SER A 190 10.08 -12.00 -9.88
CA SER A 190 9.98 -11.37 -11.18
C SER A 190 9.00 -12.12 -12.05
N ASP A 191 7.98 -11.43 -12.56
CA ASP A 191 7.04 -11.96 -13.53
C ASP A 191 7.32 -11.36 -14.92
N TYR A 192 7.61 -12.24 -15.87
CA TYR A 192 7.87 -11.89 -17.26
C TYR A 192 6.70 -12.25 -18.19
N THR A 193 5.62 -12.84 -17.65
CA THR A 193 4.52 -13.40 -18.47
C THR A 193 3.61 -12.32 -19.05
N THR A 194 3.57 -11.13 -18.44
CA THR A 194 2.69 -10.02 -18.81
C THR A 194 3.38 -8.94 -19.65
N ILE A 195 4.64 -9.16 -20.03
CA ILE A 195 5.38 -8.20 -20.84
C ILE A 195 4.74 -8.06 -22.22
N ALA A 196 4.46 -6.82 -22.60
CA ALA A 196 4.08 -6.45 -23.97
C ALA A 196 4.83 -5.18 -24.37
N THR A 197 5.22 -5.09 -25.65
CA THR A 197 5.98 -3.94 -26.16
C THR A 197 5.22 -3.14 -27.21
N HIS A 198 4.02 -3.57 -27.54
CA HIS A 198 3.17 -2.95 -28.53
C HIS A 198 1.70 -2.98 -28.08
N ILE A 199 0.97 -1.89 -28.28
CA ILE A 199 -0.44 -1.78 -27.91
C ILE A 199 -1.21 -0.93 -28.92
N LYS A 200 -2.44 -1.32 -29.21
CA LYS A 200 -3.40 -0.58 -30.03
C LYS A 200 -4.59 -0.14 -29.21
N GLY A 201 -5.19 0.97 -29.58
CA GLY A 201 -6.40 1.43 -28.95
C GLY A 201 -7.35 2.12 -29.91
N THR A 202 -8.65 2.02 -29.59
CA THR A 202 -9.75 2.69 -30.28
C THR A 202 -10.56 3.49 -29.27
N GLY A 203 -10.94 4.70 -29.68
CA GLY A 203 -11.80 5.58 -28.89
C GLY A 203 -13.28 5.41 -29.27
N LYS A 204 -14.07 6.43 -28.91
CA LYS A 204 -15.52 6.51 -29.18
C LYS A 204 -15.83 6.28 -30.65
N LEU A 205 -16.88 5.54 -30.93
CA LEU A 205 -17.40 5.35 -32.28
C LEU A 205 -18.30 6.54 -32.69
N ASP A 206 -18.28 6.88 -33.98
CA ASP A 206 -19.24 7.82 -34.59
C ASP A 206 -20.56 7.10 -34.94
N ASP A 207 -21.53 7.84 -35.49
CA ASP A 207 -22.82 7.31 -35.90
C ASP A 207 -22.74 6.29 -37.05
N LYS A 208 -21.56 6.08 -37.62
CA LYS A 208 -21.24 5.08 -38.66
C LYS A 208 -20.35 3.96 -38.18
N GLU A 209 -20.27 3.77 -36.85
CA GLU A 209 -19.44 2.75 -36.19
C GLU A 209 -17.93 2.88 -36.50
N LYS A 210 -17.46 4.08 -36.84
CA LYS A 210 -16.03 4.34 -37.03
C LYS A 210 -15.46 5.01 -35.78
N PRO A 211 -14.27 4.59 -35.30
CA PRO A 211 -13.65 5.23 -34.15
C PRO A 211 -13.24 6.67 -34.48
N LEU A 212 -13.61 7.61 -33.62
CA LEU A 212 -13.22 9.03 -33.66
C LEU A 212 -11.73 9.20 -33.31
N ALA A 213 -11.17 8.30 -32.51
CA ALA A 213 -9.76 8.24 -32.16
C ALA A 213 -9.21 6.85 -32.34
N THR A 214 -8.02 6.74 -32.91
CA THR A 214 -7.24 5.52 -32.97
C THR A 214 -5.79 5.85 -32.63
N ALA A 215 -5.12 4.99 -31.89
CA ALA A 215 -3.73 5.15 -31.56
C ALA A 215 -3.03 3.80 -31.49
N GLU A 216 -1.74 3.82 -31.75
CA GLU A 216 -0.85 2.66 -31.69
C GLU A 216 0.47 3.11 -31.05
N TYR A 217 1.03 2.31 -30.17
CA TYR A 217 2.28 2.60 -29.52
C TYR A 217 3.18 1.38 -29.45
N THR A 218 4.43 1.56 -29.85
CA THR A 218 5.49 0.58 -29.71
C THR A 218 6.54 1.15 -28.76
N SER A 219 6.80 0.43 -27.66
CA SER A 219 7.82 0.79 -26.69
C SER A 219 9.24 0.69 -27.29
N PRO A 220 10.20 1.53 -26.87
CA PRO A 220 11.61 1.35 -27.16
C PRO A 220 12.15 -0.03 -26.77
N ASN A 221 11.58 -0.68 -25.76
CA ASN A 221 11.97 -2.01 -25.30
C ASN A 221 11.69 -3.11 -26.33
N ALA A 222 10.89 -2.83 -27.36
CA ALA A 222 10.70 -3.73 -28.50
C ALA A 222 12.01 -4.02 -29.26
N THR A 223 12.99 -3.17 -29.17
CA THR A 223 14.32 -3.42 -29.75
C THR A 223 15.11 -4.51 -29.04
N THR A 224 14.83 -4.71 -27.76
CA THR A 224 15.51 -5.71 -26.91
C THR A 224 14.75 -7.02 -26.86
N TRP A 225 13.41 -6.97 -26.73
CA TRP A 225 12.59 -8.17 -26.50
C TRP A 225 11.74 -8.58 -27.70
N GLY A 226 11.81 -7.83 -28.80
CA GLY A 226 10.91 -8.02 -29.94
C GLY A 226 9.57 -7.30 -29.74
N VAL A 227 8.76 -7.34 -30.80
CA VAL A 227 7.39 -6.80 -30.76
C VAL A 227 6.48 -7.88 -30.16
N ILE A 228 5.88 -7.56 -29.01
CA ILE A 228 4.93 -8.40 -28.27
C ILE A 228 3.65 -7.59 -28.12
N ASP A 229 2.57 -8.06 -28.72
CA ASP A 229 1.28 -7.37 -28.72
C ASP A 229 0.58 -7.51 -27.36
N ALA A 230 0.13 -6.40 -26.81
CA ALA A 230 -0.85 -6.37 -25.73
C ALA A 230 -2.27 -6.51 -26.28
N GLU A 231 -3.21 -6.91 -25.43
CA GLU A 231 -4.62 -6.89 -25.77
C GLU A 231 -5.07 -5.45 -26.15
N PRO A 232 -5.76 -5.27 -27.29
CA PRO A 232 -6.21 -3.95 -27.72
C PRO A 232 -7.20 -3.34 -26.73
N ILE A 233 -7.08 -2.02 -26.50
CA ILE A 233 -7.98 -1.29 -25.61
C ILE A 233 -9.03 -0.56 -26.46
N SER A 234 -10.32 -0.72 -26.13
CA SER A 234 -11.42 0.10 -26.62
C SER A 234 -11.99 0.93 -25.49
N ASP A 235 -11.97 2.25 -25.64
CA ASP A 235 -12.41 3.16 -24.56
C ASP A 235 -13.14 4.39 -25.14
N GLU A 236 -14.44 4.44 -24.96
CA GLU A 236 -15.33 5.47 -25.52
C GLU A 236 -15.10 6.88 -24.93
N ARG A 237 -14.30 7.00 -23.87
CA ARG A 237 -13.92 8.31 -23.30
C ARG A 237 -13.02 9.11 -24.24
N PHE A 238 -12.33 8.45 -25.16
CA PHE A 238 -11.37 9.11 -26.03
C PHE A 238 -11.97 9.46 -27.40
N THR A 239 -12.01 10.76 -27.69
CA THR A 239 -12.37 11.32 -29.00
C THR A 239 -11.16 11.93 -29.73
N ASN A 240 -10.00 11.94 -29.07
CA ASN A 240 -8.74 12.49 -29.59
C ASN A 240 -7.63 11.44 -29.52
N SER A 241 -6.92 11.26 -30.65
CA SER A 241 -5.87 10.25 -30.79
C SER A 241 -4.64 10.51 -29.91
N ASP A 242 -4.27 11.77 -29.66
CA ASP A 242 -3.12 12.09 -28.79
C ASP A 242 -3.40 11.74 -27.31
N SER A 243 -4.61 12.02 -26.84
CA SER A 243 -5.05 11.65 -25.49
C SER A 243 -5.11 10.13 -25.35
N LEU A 244 -5.63 9.44 -26.36
CA LEU A 244 -5.64 7.97 -26.38
C LEU A 244 -4.22 7.41 -26.38
N LEU A 245 -3.31 7.96 -27.19
CA LEU A 245 -1.90 7.56 -27.21
C LEU A 245 -1.22 7.73 -25.87
N ALA A 246 -1.45 8.87 -25.19
CA ALA A 246 -0.92 9.10 -23.84
C ALA A 246 -1.44 8.05 -22.85
N TYR A 247 -2.70 7.70 -22.93
CA TYR A 247 -3.31 6.67 -22.11
C TYR A 247 -2.73 5.28 -22.39
N LEU A 248 -2.59 4.88 -23.66
CA LEU A 248 -1.99 3.60 -24.04
C LEU A 248 -0.58 3.42 -23.49
N LYS A 249 0.23 4.49 -23.48
CA LYS A 249 1.57 4.49 -22.87
C LYS A 249 1.55 4.18 -21.38
N THR A 250 0.49 4.55 -20.67
CA THR A 250 0.35 4.25 -19.23
C THR A 250 -0.13 2.83 -18.97
N LYS A 251 -0.77 2.20 -19.96
CA LYS A 251 -1.33 0.85 -19.83
C LYS A 251 -0.40 -0.25 -20.32
N LEU A 252 0.58 0.10 -21.17
CA LEU A 252 1.52 -0.88 -21.69
C LEU A 252 2.52 -1.31 -20.61
N GLN A 253 2.52 -2.59 -20.30
CA GLN A 253 3.48 -3.22 -19.37
C GLN A 253 4.73 -3.63 -20.15
N ASP A 254 5.61 -2.69 -20.46
CA ASP A 254 6.81 -2.88 -21.27
C ASP A 254 8.10 -3.12 -20.48
N VAL A 255 7.96 -3.39 -19.18
CA VAL A 255 9.05 -3.80 -18.27
C VAL A 255 8.57 -4.97 -17.42
N PRO A 256 9.49 -5.87 -16.98
CA PRO A 256 9.11 -6.94 -16.07
C PRO A 256 8.42 -6.40 -14.80
N LEU A 257 7.40 -7.11 -14.35
CA LEU A 257 6.87 -6.89 -13.02
C LEU A 257 7.85 -7.48 -12.01
N ILE A 258 8.49 -6.63 -11.23
CA ILE A 258 9.39 -7.04 -10.15
C ILE A 258 8.74 -6.64 -8.84
N GLN A 259 8.35 -7.64 -8.07
CA GLN A 259 7.91 -7.48 -6.70
C GLN A 259 9.03 -7.89 -5.77
N ARG A 260 9.30 -7.08 -4.77
CA ARG A 260 10.32 -7.37 -3.76
C ARG A 260 9.70 -7.33 -2.38
N THR A 261 10.10 -8.30 -1.57
CA THR A 261 9.71 -8.33 -0.17
C THR A 261 10.96 -8.19 0.69
N ALA A 262 10.97 -7.18 1.53
CA ALA A 262 12.03 -6.95 2.50
C ALA A 262 11.55 -7.28 3.91
N THR A 263 12.40 -7.96 4.68
CA THR A 263 12.23 -8.06 6.14
C THR A 263 13.10 -7.02 6.78
N LEU A 264 12.48 -6.17 7.58
CA LEU A 264 13.16 -5.09 8.29
C LEU A 264 13.50 -5.52 9.71
N ASN A 265 14.66 -5.14 10.20
CA ASN A 265 14.98 -5.20 11.61
C ASN A 265 14.44 -3.95 12.30
N ASP A 266 13.57 -4.14 13.29
CA ASP A 266 13.06 -3.01 14.07
C ASP A 266 14.12 -2.51 15.06
N PHE A 267 14.77 -1.40 14.71
CA PHE A 267 15.68 -0.68 15.60
C PHE A 267 14.95 0.37 16.43
N LYS A 268 13.78 0.05 17.00
CA LYS A 268 13.04 1.00 17.87
C LYS A 268 13.87 1.52 19.05
N THR A 269 14.91 0.79 19.46
CA THR A 269 15.74 1.13 20.59
C THR A 269 17.05 1.83 20.27
N ASN A 270 17.54 1.75 19.02
CA ASN A 270 18.83 2.31 18.61
C ASN A 270 18.72 2.98 17.25
N SER A 271 17.75 3.89 17.09
CA SER A 271 17.68 4.71 15.86
C SER A 271 18.99 5.48 15.71
N VAL A 272 19.70 5.20 14.63
CA VAL A 272 20.83 6.05 14.22
C VAL A 272 20.27 7.47 14.04
N PRO A 273 20.78 8.48 14.75
CA PRO A 273 20.28 9.83 14.61
C PRO A 273 20.32 10.28 13.15
N GLY A 274 19.19 10.77 12.63
CA GLY A 274 19.05 11.21 11.24
C GLY A 274 18.63 10.11 10.25
N MET A 275 18.44 8.86 10.68
CA MET A 275 17.93 7.82 9.81
C MET A 275 16.41 7.90 9.73
N ILE A 276 15.90 8.09 8.51
CA ILE A 276 14.47 8.14 8.26
C ILE A 276 14.00 6.69 8.03
N ASN A 277 13.10 6.19 8.87
CA ASN A 277 12.57 4.83 8.79
C ASN A 277 11.05 4.85 9.03
N ASN A 278 10.30 5.45 8.10
CA ASN A 278 8.85 5.41 8.11
C ASN A 278 8.37 4.39 7.07
N SER A 279 8.02 3.19 7.55
CA SER A 279 7.57 2.06 6.73
C SER A 279 6.06 2.03 6.52
N GLU A 280 5.34 3.14 6.65
CA GLU A 280 3.91 3.21 6.34
C GLU A 280 3.64 2.91 4.87
N VAL A 281 2.54 2.22 4.61
CA VAL A 281 2.06 1.90 3.27
C VAL A 281 1.88 3.16 2.42
N GLY A 282 2.27 3.07 1.15
CA GLY A 282 2.24 4.19 0.21
C GLY A 282 3.49 5.05 0.21
N ASN A 283 4.31 5.02 1.27
CA ASN A 283 5.53 5.82 1.37
C ASN A 283 6.57 5.43 0.33
N TYR A 284 7.32 6.42 -0.11
CA TYR A 284 8.47 6.29 -1.00
C TYR A 284 9.76 6.41 -0.21
N GLY A 285 10.74 5.65 -0.61
CA GLY A 285 12.06 5.71 -0.01
C GLY A 285 13.07 4.92 -0.83
N TYR A 286 14.15 4.58 -0.19
CA TYR A 286 15.35 4.14 -0.84
C TYR A 286 15.85 2.81 -0.28
N ILE A 287 16.24 1.91 -1.18
CA ILE A 287 16.82 0.61 -0.81
C ILE A 287 18.15 0.44 -1.50
N ARG A 288 19.14 0.01 -0.73
CA ARG A 288 20.44 -0.43 -1.24
C ARG A 288 20.83 -1.77 -0.62
N ASP A 289 21.15 -2.73 -1.48
CA ASP A 289 21.66 -4.04 -1.06
C ASP A 289 23.06 -4.31 -1.64
N ARG A 290 23.68 -5.39 -1.15
CA ARG A 290 25.00 -5.85 -1.61
C ARG A 290 25.00 -6.49 -3.01
N ASN A 291 23.82 -6.80 -3.56
CA ASN A 291 23.68 -7.51 -4.84
C ASN A 291 23.43 -6.55 -6.01
N GLY A 292 23.50 -5.23 -5.77
CA GLY A 292 23.37 -4.21 -6.80
C GLY A 292 21.99 -3.57 -6.90
N VAL A 293 21.07 -3.85 -5.97
CA VAL A 293 19.83 -3.07 -5.82
C VAL A 293 20.22 -1.72 -5.23
N ASP A 294 19.90 -0.65 -5.94
CA ASP A 294 20.21 0.74 -5.56
C ASP A 294 19.15 1.66 -6.17
N VAL A 295 17.98 1.74 -5.53
CA VAL A 295 16.78 2.29 -6.18
C VAL A 295 15.82 2.97 -5.22
N GLU A 296 15.07 3.96 -5.73
CA GLU A 296 13.85 4.46 -5.10
C GLU A 296 12.70 3.48 -5.32
N THR A 297 11.93 3.25 -4.29
CA THR A 297 10.75 2.37 -4.38
C THR A 297 9.63 2.87 -3.50
N ARG A 298 8.44 2.32 -3.71
CA ARG A 298 7.23 2.62 -2.95
C ARG A 298 6.74 1.38 -2.24
N ILE A 299 6.40 1.50 -0.96
CA ILE A 299 5.78 0.43 -0.20
C ILE A 299 4.36 0.22 -0.70
N SER A 300 4.08 -0.98 -1.21
CA SER A 300 2.74 -1.39 -1.62
C SER A 300 1.97 -2.12 -0.51
N GLU A 301 2.71 -2.83 0.37
CA GLU A 301 2.14 -3.59 1.46
C GLU A 301 3.10 -3.65 2.64
N THR A 302 2.54 -3.65 3.85
CA THR A 302 3.27 -3.93 5.09
C THR A 302 2.59 -5.08 5.84
N VAL A 303 3.39 -5.95 6.44
CA VAL A 303 2.92 -7.00 7.36
C VAL A 303 3.69 -6.87 8.66
N ILE A 304 2.98 -6.53 9.73
CA ILE A 304 3.55 -6.28 11.06
C ILE A 304 2.98 -7.30 12.04
N ASP A 305 3.82 -8.04 12.76
CA ASP A 305 3.36 -8.83 13.90
C ASP A 305 3.33 -7.93 15.15
N LEU A 306 2.13 -7.54 15.58
CA LEU A 306 1.92 -6.65 16.72
C LEU A 306 2.29 -7.30 18.07
N VAL A 307 2.45 -8.62 18.12
CA VAL A 307 2.96 -9.34 19.31
C VAL A 307 4.48 -9.33 19.32
N ASN A 308 5.10 -9.47 18.15
CA ASN A 308 6.54 -9.44 17.98
C ASN A 308 6.94 -8.52 16.82
N PRO A 309 6.91 -7.20 17.02
CA PRO A 309 7.13 -6.22 15.95
C PRO A 309 8.58 -6.18 15.42
N ALA A 310 9.48 -7.00 15.96
CA ALA A 310 10.87 -7.06 15.50
C ALA A 310 11.04 -7.57 14.05
N THR A 311 9.98 -8.14 13.44
CA THR A 311 9.98 -8.66 12.09
C THR A 311 8.87 -8.03 11.26
N THR A 312 9.04 -6.77 10.86
CA THR A 312 8.17 -6.14 9.89
C THR A 312 8.58 -6.57 8.49
N SER A 313 7.63 -7.08 7.72
CA SER A 313 7.80 -7.37 6.29
C SER A 313 7.16 -6.26 5.47
N VAL A 314 7.86 -5.81 4.44
CA VAL A 314 7.37 -4.80 3.50
C VAL A 314 7.51 -5.31 2.08
N THR A 315 6.47 -5.08 1.28
CA THR A 315 6.43 -5.42 -0.14
C THR A 315 6.42 -4.15 -0.97
N PHE A 316 7.19 -4.14 -2.04
CA PHE A 316 7.29 -3.03 -2.95
C PHE A 316 7.49 -3.51 -4.39
N GLY A 317 7.02 -2.72 -5.33
CA GLY A 317 7.03 -3.06 -6.75
C GLY A 317 7.92 -2.14 -7.58
N ASN A 318 7.81 -2.24 -8.88
CA ASN A 318 8.63 -1.64 -9.95
C ASN A 318 9.42 -0.40 -9.58
N MET A 319 10.73 -0.49 -9.68
CA MET A 319 11.69 0.54 -9.34
C MET A 319 12.00 1.42 -10.55
N THR A 320 11.93 2.74 -10.40
CA THR A 320 12.01 3.67 -11.51
C THR A 320 13.24 4.57 -11.53
N LYS A 321 13.91 4.79 -10.39
CA LYS A 321 15.05 5.71 -10.30
C LYS A 321 16.17 5.19 -9.40
N SER A 322 17.42 5.54 -9.72
CA SER A 322 18.55 5.25 -8.86
C SER A 322 18.75 6.35 -7.79
N PHE A 323 19.36 5.97 -6.67
CA PHE A 323 19.68 6.89 -5.56
C PHE A 323 20.43 8.15 -5.98
N THR A 324 21.39 8.00 -6.88
CA THR A 324 22.17 9.13 -7.39
C THR A 324 21.28 10.19 -8.04
N GLN A 325 20.23 9.79 -8.73
CA GLN A 325 19.28 10.70 -9.38
C GLN A 325 18.38 11.42 -8.37
N ILE A 326 18.02 10.74 -7.27
CA ILE A 326 17.19 11.30 -6.20
C ILE A 326 17.97 12.27 -5.34
N THR A 327 19.18 11.89 -4.90
CA THR A 327 20.06 12.78 -4.12
C THR A 327 20.33 14.08 -4.85
N ALA A 328 20.55 14.03 -6.16
CA ALA A 328 20.71 15.23 -6.99
C ALA A 328 19.42 16.08 -7.05
N GLY A 329 18.24 15.44 -7.12
CA GLY A 329 16.95 16.14 -7.12
C GLY A 329 16.60 16.78 -5.76
N LEU A 330 16.89 16.10 -4.67
CA LEU A 330 16.67 16.58 -3.31
C LEU A 330 17.58 17.75 -2.93
N GLN A 331 18.84 17.73 -3.39
CA GLN A 331 19.77 18.84 -3.18
C GLN A 331 19.32 20.14 -3.84
N THR A 332 18.55 20.04 -4.92
CA THR A 332 17.98 21.22 -5.60
C THR A 332 16.66 21.70 -5.01
N ALA A 333 15.89 20.83 -4.32
CA ALA A 333 14.56 21.14 -3.83
C ALA A 333 14.51 21.72 -2.40
N HIS A 334 15.48 21.42 -1.53
CA HIS A 334 15.44 21.80 -0.11
C HIS A 334 16.80 22.23 0.44
N SER A 335 17.02 23.55 0.58
CA SER A 335 18.23 24.11 1.20
C SER A 335 18.38 23.79 2.70
N ASP A 336 17.28 23.50 3.41
CA ASP A 336 17.29 23.18 4.85
C ASP A 336 17.40 21.67 5.13
N SER A 337 16.97 20.83 4.21
CA SER A 337 17.20 19.38 4.25
C SER A 337 18.61 18.98 3.81
N GLY A 338 19.36 19.87 3.20
CA GLY A 338 20.68 19.61 2.66
C GLY A 338 21.70 19.12 3.71
N LYS A 339 21.57 19.55 4.96
CA LYS A 339 22.43 19.05 6.05
C LYS A 339 22.11 17.61 6.44
N GLN A 340 20.83 17.23 6.48
CA GLN A 340 20.42 15.86 6.79
C GLN A 340 20.77 14.89 5.66
N ILE A 341 20.62 15.33 4.41
CA ILE A 341 20.99 14.54 3.22
C ILE A 341 22.51 14.38 3.13
N ALA A 342 23.28 15.42 3.44
CA ALA A 342 24.74 15.34 3.48
C ALA A 342 25.23 14.38 4.59
N GLN A 343 24.54 14.35 5.73
CA GLN A 343 24.83 13.42 6.82
C GLN A 343 24.45 11.98 6.45
N LEU A 344 23.30 11.78 5.79
CA LEU A 344 22.88 10.49 5.26
C LEU A 344 23.88 9.98 4.19
N LYS A 345 24.29 10.86 3.28
CA LYS A 345 25.27 10.53 2.25
C LYS A 345 26.64 10.17 2.84
N ALA A 346 27.10 10.94 3.84
CA ALA A 346 28.34 10.62 4.55
C ALA A 346 28.23 9.29 5.31
N GLY A 347 27.06 8.97 5.87
CA GLY A 347 26.77 7.67 6.48
C GLY A 347 26.76 6.52 5.46
N ILE A 348 26.17 6.74 4.30
CA ILE A 348 26.13 5.77 3.19
C ILE A 348 27.50 5.56 2.57
N ASP A 349 28.26 6.63 2.32
CA ASP A 349 29.62 6.56 1.74
C ASP A 349 30.63 5.96 2.72
N ALA A 350 30.38 6.05 4.05
CA ALA A 350 31.21 5.42 5.08
C ALA A 350 30.94 3.92 5.21
N VAL A 351 29.80 3.44 4.70
CA VAL A 351 29.41 2.02 4.66
C VAL A 351 29.71 1.50 3.25
N ASP A 352 30.99 1.21 2.98
CA ASP A 352 31.36 0.51 1.73
C ASP A 352 30.76 -0.91 1.76
N GLY A 353 30.08 -1.31 0.67
CA GLY A 353 29.31 -2.54 0.58
C GLY A 353 30.11 -3.84 0.89
N ASN A 354 31.44 -3.77 0.85
CA ASN A 354 32.32 -4.86 1.25
C ASN A 354 32.59 -4.93 2.76
N ASP A 355 32.46 -3.83 3.49
CA ASP A 355 32.69 -3.78 4.94
C ASP A 355 31.48 -4.23 5.76
N LEU A 356 30.29 -4.30 5.15
CA LEU A 356 29.04 -4.71 5.82
C LEU A 356 29.01 -6.20 6.20
N ILE A 357 29.92 -7.01 5.68
CA ILE A 357 29.82 -8.48 5.78
C ILE A 357 30.69 -9.07 6.90
N THR A 358 31.70 -8.37 7.39
CA THR A 358 32.80 -9.08 8.08
C THR A 358 33.08 -8.69 9.51
N ASP A 359 32.45 -7.64 10.10
CA ASP A 359 32.97 -7.26 11.42
C ASP A 359 31.97 -6.54 12.34
N ALA A 360 31.93 -6.96 13.60
CA ALA A 360 31.37 -6.24 14.73
C ALA A 360 31.91 -4.79 14.86
N ASN A 361 33.05 -4.52 14.27
CA ASN A 361 33.65 -3.19 14.18
C ASN A 361 32.84 -2.20 13.31
N THR A 362 31.97 -2.65 12.44
CA THR A 362 31.14 -1.75 11.60
C THR A 362 30.05 -1.08 12.45
N LEU A 363 29.49 -1.80 13.41
CA LEU A 363 28.59 -1.23 14.42
C LEU A 363 29.31 -0.23 15.34
N ASP A 364 30.56 -0.52 15.71
CA ASP A 364 31.40 0.40 16.49
C ASP A 364 31.75 1.68 15.70
N ARG A 365 32.01 1.58 14.40
CA ARG A 365 32.26 2.75 13.54
C ARG A 365 31.02 3.64 13.38
N LEU A 366 29.83 3.04 13.24
CA LEU A 366 28.56 3.75 13.20
C LEU A 366 28.24 4.40 14.57
N ASN A 367 28.57 3.72 15.67
CA ASN A 367 28.44 4.27 17.01
C ASN A 367 29.41 5.44 17.26
N VAL A 368 30.60 5.40 16.70
CA VAL A 368 31.60 6.49 16.76
C VAL A 368 31.11 7.69 15.96
N LEU A 369 30.50 7.50 14.77
CA LEU A 369 29.90 8.57 13.98
C LEU A 369 28.67 9.17 14.69
N GLY A 370 27.83 8.35 15.33
CA GLY A 370 26.72 8.81 16.16
C GLY A 370 27.14 9.53 17.43
N GLY A 371 28.25 9.13 18.06
CA GLY A 371 28.85 9.76 19.25
C GLY A 371 29.49 11.12 18.96
N ALA A 372 30.00 11.33 17.75
CA ALA A 372 30.60 12.61 17.33
C ALA A 372 29.58 13.72 17.03
N MET A 373 28.30 13.38 16.93
CA MET A 373 27.23 14.37 16.70
C MET A 373 26.56 14.88 17.99
N ASN A 374 26.92 14.34 19.16
CA ASN A 374 26.40 14.76 20.47
C ASN A 374 27.44 15.47 21.35
N GLY A 375 28.57 15.93 20.77
CA GLY A 375 29.60 16.70 21.42
C GLY A 375 29.62 18.17 21.01
#